data_de662a5a798ed9ba6bffb4214f10b879
#
_entry.id   de662a5a798ed9ba6bffb4214f10b879
#
_cell.length_a   1.000
_cell.length_b   1.000
_cell.length_c   1.000
_cell.angle_alpha   90.00
_cell.angle_beta   90.00
_cell.angle_gamma   90.00
#
_symmetry.space_group_name_H-M   'P 1'
#
loop_
_entity.id
_entity.type
_entity.pdbx_description
1 polymer ?
#
loop_
_entity_poly.entity_id
_entity_poly.type
_entity_poly.pdbx_seq_one_letter_code
_entity_poly.pdbx_strand_id
1 'polypeptide(L)'
;MLPSRYPNLLVNGTTGIAVGMATNIPPHNLREVVNAVVRLIDNDIEDKETTIDELIDVVKGPDFPTGGIILGTSGIKEAYRTGRGKIRVRAVTNIEPMENGKNRIVVTELPYNVNKARLIEKIAELHKDKKIDGITDLRDEIGRAHV
;
A
#
# COMPACT_ATOMS: atom_id res chain seq x y z
N MET A 1 5.64 4.17 29.45
CA MET A 1 5.32 4.38 28.03
C MET A 1 6.33 5.37 27.46
N LEU A 2 7.10 4.97 26.45
CA LEU A 2 8.09 5.88 25.85
C LEU A 2 7.36 6.84 24.89
N PRO A 3 7.61 8.14 24.95
CA PRO A 3 7.02 9.09 24.03
C PRO A 3 7.56 8.87 22.60
N SER A 4 6.70 9.00 21.62
CA SER A 4 7.08 8.93 20.23
C SER A 4 7.77 10.23 19.78
N ARG A 5 8.87 10.11 19.04
CA ARG A 5 9.59 11.25 18.49
C ARG A 5 9.00 11.77 17.18
N TYR A 6 8.15 10.98 16.55
CA TYR A 6 7.48 11.30 15.30
C TYR A 6 6.10 10.60 15.29
N PRO A 7 5.18 10.96 14.40
CA PRO A 7 3.84 10.36 14.34
C PRO A 7 3.87 8.93 13.78
N ASN A 8 4.43 7.99 14.57
CA ASN A 8 4.75 6.64 14.15
C ASN A 8 3.53 5.78 13.85
N LEU A 9 2.38 6.04 14.46
CA LEU A 9 1.16 5.28 14.19
C LEU A 9 0.78 5.33 12.70
N LEU A 10 0.81 6.50 12.09
CA LEU A 10 0.51 6.69 10.68
C LEU A 10 1.70 6.39 9.78
N VAL A 11 2.92 6.76 10.18
CA VAL A 11 4.11 6.53 9.35
C VAL A 11 4.42 5.05 9.22
N ASN A 12 4.39 4.29 10.30
CA ASN A 12 4.68 2.86 10.28
C ASN A 12 3.46 2.01 9.94
N GLY A 13 2.25 2.53 10.17
CA GLY A 13 1.05 1.74 10.14
C GLY A 13 0.96 0.76 11.32
N THR A 14 -0.15 0.08 11.43
CA THR A 14 -0.36 -0.96 12.43
C THR A 14 -1.47 -1.91 12.03
N THR A 15 -1.39 -3.13 12.52
CA THR A 15 -2.47 -4.10 12.44
C THR A 15 -2.76 -4.64 13.84
N GLY A 16 -4.01 -4.89 14.15
CA GLY A 16 -4.40 -5.45 15.42
C GLY A 16 -5.75 -6.14 15.34
N ILE A 17 -5.87 -7.25 16.05
CA ILE A 17 -7.10 -8.04 16.14
C ILE A 17 -7.50 -8.08 17.61
N ALA A 18 -8.73 -7.64 17.88
CA ALA A 18 -9.35 -7.74 19.19
C ALA A 18 -10.69 -8.47 19.10
N VAL A 19 -11.27 -8.80 20.24
CA VAL A 19 -12.59 -9.44 20.25
C VAL A 19 -13.64 -8.47 19.71
N GLY A 20 -14.28 -8.85 18.61
CA GLY A 20 -15.33 -8.07 17.97
C GLY A 20 -14.87 -6.92 17.08
N MET A 21 -13.57 -6.64 16.99
CA MET A 21 -13.05 -5.59 16.10
C MET A 21 -11.61 -5.84 15.66
N ALA A 22 -11.24 -5.26 14.54
CA ALA A 22 -9.87 -5.27 14.03
C ALA A 22 -9.49 -3.90 13.52
N THR A 23 -8.19 -3.57 13.54
CA THR A 23 -7.64 -2.38 12.91
C THR A 23 -6.58 -2.75 11.91
N ASN A 24 -6.49 -1.99 10.83
CA ASN A 24 -5.47 -2.13 9.81
C ASN A 24 -5.17 -0.74 9.23
N ILE A 25 -4.15 -0.10 9.78
CA ILE A 25 -3.70 1.22 9.34
C ILE A 25 -2.49 1.02 8.44
N PRO A 26 -2.56 1.41 7.16
CA PRO A 26 -1.41 1.33 6.26
C PRO A 26 -0.34 2.36 6.63
N PRO A 27 0.94 2.12 6.26
CA PRO A 27 1.99 3.11 6.44
C PRO A 27 1.77 4.34 5.55
N HIS A 28 2.28 5.48 6.02
CA HIS A 28 2.17 6.77 5.33
C HIS A 28 3.54 7.45 5.18
N ASN A 29 3.60 8.42 4.29
CA ASN A 29 4.81 9.21 4.08
C ASN A 29 5.06 10.15 5.26
N LEU A 30 6.26 10.10 5.83
CA LEU A 30 6.65 10.91 6.99
C LEU A 30 6.46 12.41 6.74
N ARG A 31 6.88 12.89 5.57
CA ARG A 31 6.77 14.33 5.23
C ARG A 31 5.32 14.79 5.18
N GLU A 32 4.45 14.02 4.52
CA GLU A 32 3.02 14.34 4.44
C GLU A 32 2.36 14.36 5.82
N VAL A 33 2.65 13.38 6.67
CA VAL A 33 2.10 13.29 8.02
C VAL A 33 2.61 14.45 8.90
N VAL A 34 3.89 14.78 8.84
CA VAL A 34 4.46 15.92 9.55
C VAL A 34 3.85 17.23 9.06
N ASN A 35 3.67 17.41 7.75
CA ASN A 35 3.00 18.58 7.18
C ASN A 35 1.55 18.71 7.69
N ALA A 36 0.84 17.60 7.85
CA ALA A 36 -0.51 17.59 8.43
C ALA A 36 -0.50 18.02 9.90
N VAL A 37 0.48 17.57 10.68
CA VAL A 37 0.65 18.01 12.08
C VAL A 37 0.93 19.49 12.15
N VAL A 38 1.80 20.01 11.29
CA VAL A 38 2.10 21.46 11.20
C VAL A 38 0.84 22.24 10.84
N ARG A 39 0.03 21.75 9.91
CA ARG A 39 -1.25 22.39 9.55
C ARG A 39 -2.23 22.45 10.72
N LEU A 40 -2.32 21.38 11.51
CA LEU A 40 -3.13 21.36 12.73
C LEU A 40 -2.67 22.41 13.76
N ILE A 41 -1.37 22.50 13.97
CA ILE A 41 -0.77 23.47 14.91
C ILE A 41 -1.00 24.90 14.43
N ASP A 42 -0.75 25.19 13.16
CA ASP A 42 -0.97 26.52 12.58
C ASP A 42 -2.42 26.96 12.69
N ASN A 43 -3.37 26.06 12.37
CA ASN A 43 -4.79 26.34 12.52
C ASN A 43 -5.19 26.59 13.97
N ASP A 44 -4.65 25.83 14.92
CA ASP A 44 -4.90 26.02 16.35
C ASP A 44 -4.39 27.38 16.84
N ILE A 45 -3.20 27.80 16.41
CA ILE A 45 -2.64 29.12 16.69
C ILE A 45 -3.53 30.24 16.14
N GLU A 46 -4.11 30.06 14.96
CA GLU A 46 -4.99 31.03 14.31
C GLU A 46 -6.46 30.92 14.77
N ASP A 47 -6.75 30.07 15.75
CA ASP A 47 -8.12 29.77 16.23
C ASP A 47 -9.07 29.32 15.10
N LYS A 48 -8.53 28.51 14.18
CA LYS A 48 -9.28 27.92 13.07
C LYS A 48 -9.52 26.44 13.29
N GLU A 49 -10.72 25.99 12.99
CA GLU A 49 -11.04 24.57 12.98
C GLU A 49 -10.36 23.87 11.77
N THR A 50 -9.70 22.73 12.02
CA THR A 50 -9.12 21.90 10.96
C THR A 50 -10.15 20.87 10.51
N THR A 51 -10.45 20.85 9.21
CA THR A 51 -11.34 19.86 8.61
C THR A 51 -10.57 18.64 8.11
N ILE A 52 -11.26 17.50 8.04
CA ILE A 52 -10.68 16.27 7.46
C ILE A 52 -10.32 16.49 5.99
N ASP A 53 -11.13 17.20 5.24
CA ASP A 53 -10.86 17.49 3.83
C ASP A 53 -9.58 18.30 3.62
N GLU A 54 -9.29 19.26 4.52
CA GLU A 54 -8.03 20.00 4.53
C GLU A 54 -6.82 19.08 4.76
N LEU A 55 -6.95 18.12 5.67
CA LEU A 55 -5.89 17.14 5.94
C LEU A 55 -5.70 16.14 4.79
N ILE A 56 -6.76 15.78 4.09
CA ILE A 56 -6.70 14.92 2.88
C ILE A 56 -5.88 15.58 1.77
N ASP A 57 -5.95 16.91 1.64
CA ASP A 57 -5.14 17.64 0.66
C ASP A 57 -3.64 17.59 0.98
N VAL A 58 -3.27 17.43 2.24
CA VAL A 58 -1.88 17.31 2.71
C VAL A 58 -1.42 15.86 2.71
N VAL A 59 -2.20 14.95 3.29
CA VAL A 59 -1.92 13.50 3.29
C VAL A 59 -2.69 12.85 2.15
N LYS A 60 -2.04 12.69 1.02
CA LYS A 60 -2.64 12.19 -0.23
C LYS A 60 -3.15 10.75 -0.14
N GLY A 61 -2.49 9.92 0.66
CA GLY A 61 -2.83 8.52 0.83
C GLY A 61 -1.70 7.73 1.49
N PRO A 62 -1.88 6.42 1.65
CA PRO A 62 -0.83 5.53 2.10
C PRO A 62 0.41 5.58 1.20
N ASP A 63 1.58 5.37 1.80
CA ASP A 63 2.87 5.24 1.13
C ASP A 63 3.51 3.92 1.57
N PHE A 64 3.48 2.93 0.69
CA PHE A 64 3.96 1.59 1.00
C PHE A 64 5.46 1.45 0.73
N PRO A 65 6.26 0.91 1.67
CA PRO A 65 7.70 0.70 1.47
C PRO A 65 8.01 -0.30 0.34
N THR A 66 7.06 -1.17 0.01
CA THR A 66 7.18 -2.14 -1.08
C THR A 66 6.74 -1.59 -2.43
N GLY A 67 6.25 -0.35 -2.49
CA GLY A 67 5.72 0.26 -3.71
C GLY A 67 4.34 -0.28 -4.09
N GLY A 68 4.08 -0.36 -5.38
CA GLY A 68 2.77 -0.70 -5.93
C GLY A 68 1.97 0.54 -6.36
N ILE A 69 0.83 0.30 -6.96
CA ILE A 69 -0.04 1.36 -7.47
C ILE A 69 -1.39 1.26 -6.78
N ILE A 70 -1.81 2.35 -6.15
CA ILE A 70 -3.15 2.46 -5.58
C ILE A 70 -4.14 2.80 -6.68
N LEU A 71 -5.21 2.01 -6.76
CA LEU A 71 -6.26 2.17 -7.77
C LEU A 71 -7.41 3.01 -7.23
N GLY A 72 -7.44 4.28 -7.64
CA GLY A 72 -8.47 5.25 -7.24
C GLY A 72 -8.23 5.85 -5.85
N THR A 73 -8.91 6.95 -5.58
CA THR A 73 -8.76 7.74 -4.34
C THR A 73 -9.98 7.71 -3.43
N SER A 74 -11.12 7.22 -3.93
CA SER A 74 -12.39 7.23 -3.19
C SER A 74 -12.31 6.43 -1.87
N GLY A 75 -11.70 5.24 -1.91
CA GLY A 75 -11.52 4.41 -0.73
C GLY A 75 -10.60 5.04 0.32
N ILE A 76 -9.58 5.80 -0.10
CA ILE A 76 -8.69 6.57 0.79
C ILE A 76 -9.49 7.66 1.50
N LYS A 77 -10.24 8.46 0.75
CA LYS A 77 -11.05 9.55 1.30
C LYS A 77 -12.12 9.03 2.26
N GLU A 78 -12.79 7.94 1.90
CA GLU A 78 -13.76 7.28 2.76
C GLU A 78 -13.12 6.79 4.07
N ALA A 79 -11.96 6.13 3.98
CA ALA A 79 -11.22 5.67 5.16
C ALA A 79 -10.84 6.81 6.10
N TYR A 80 -10.39 7.94 5.57
CA TYR A 80 -10.01 9.10 6.38
C TYR A 80 -11.22 9.81 7.02
N ARG A 81 -12.36 9.83 6.33
CA ARG A 81 -13.58 10.48 6.84
C ARG A 81 -14.32 9.62 7.86
N THR A 82 -14.36 8.31 7.66
CA THR A 82 -15.21 7.39 8.45
C THR A 82 -14.44 6.41 9.31
N GLY A 83 -13.12 6.30 9.11
CA GLY A 83 -12.29 5.25 9.70
C GLY A 83 -12.43 3.88 9.01
N ARG A 84 -13.21 3.78 7.94
CA ARG A 84 -13.40 2.55 7.17
C ARG A 84 -13.37 2.84 5.68
N GLY A 85 -12.56 2.08 4.94
CA GLY A 85 -12.47 2.21 3.49
C GLY A 85 -11.73 1.00 2.89
N LYS A 86 -11.91 0.81 1.59
CA LYS A 86 -11.22 -0.23 0.84
C LYS A 86 -10.23 0.41 -0.11
N ILE A 87 -8.96 0.08 0.05
CA ILE A 87 -7.88 0.54 -0.81
C ILE A 87 -7.43 -0.64 -1.65
N ARG A 88 -7.49 -0.49 -2.96
CA ARG A 88 -6.99 -1.49 -3.91
C ARG A 88 -5.58 -1.13 -4.32
N VAL A 89 -4.66 -2.08 -4.17
CA VAL A 89 -3.27 -1.93 -4.55
C VAL A 89 -2.94 -2.95 -5.62
N ARG A 90 -2.25 -2.52 -6.66
CA ARG A 90 -1.78 -3.34 -7.77
C ARG A 90 -0.25 -3.41 -7.76
N ALA A 91 0.28 -4.58 -8.12
CA ALA A 91 1.71 -4.74 -8.40
C ALA A 91 2.13 -3.89 -9.60
N VAL A 92 3.40 -3.51 -9.64
CA VAL A 92 4.02 -2.92 -10.83
C VAL A 92 4.64 -4.05 -11.65
N THR A 93 4.20 -4.15 -12.91
CA THR A 93 4.62 -5.21 -13.81
C THR A 93 5.07 -4.63 -15.15
N ASN A 94 6.06 -5.28 -15.77
CA ASN A 94 6.52 -4.98 -17.12
C ASN A 94 6.47 -6.24 -17.97
N ILE A 95 6.12 -6.09 -19.25
CA ILE A 95 6.15 -7.18 -20.22
C ILE A 95 7.40 -7.00 -21.07
N GLU A 96 8.29 -8.00 -21.05
CA GLU A 96 9.53 -8.02 -21.81
C GLU A 96 9.49 -9.12 -22.86
N PRO A 97 9.78 -8.85 -24.16
CA PRO A 97 9.88 -9.87 -25.19
C PRO A 97 11.11 -10.75 -24.95
N MET A 98 10.98 -12.03 -25.25
CA MET A 98 12.08 -13.02 -25.20
C MET A 98 12.48 -13.46 -26.60
N GLU A 99 13.73 -13.93 -26.75
CA GLU A 99 14.28 -14.38 -28.02
C GLU A 99 13.50 -15.54 -28.65
N ASN A 100 12.81 -16.34 -27.86
CA ASN A 100 12.02 -17.51 -28.32
C ASN A 100 10.58 -17.16 -28.77
N GLY A 101 10.27 -15.89 -28.98
CA GLY A 101 8.93 -15.44 -29.39
C GLY A 101 7.91 -15.41 -28.25
N LYS A 102 8.31 -15.75 -27.03
CA LYS A 102 7.48 -15.63 -25.81
C LYS A 102 7.71 -14.29 -25.12
N ASN A 103 6.79 -13.92 -24.24
CA ASN A 103 6.92 -12.74 -23.42
C ASN A 103 7.18 -13.13 -21.95
N ARG A 104 7.94 -12.32 -21.26
CA ARG A 104 8.18 -12.43 -19.83
C ARG A 104 7.46 -11.30 -19.10
N ILE A 105 6.69 -11.64 -18.07
CA ILE A 105 6.09 -10.66 -17.16
C ILE A 105 7.00 -10.52 -15.96
N VAL A 106 7.58 -9.33 -15.78
CA VAL A 106 8.44 -9.02 -14.64
C VAL A 106 7.65 -8.20 -13.65
N VAL A 107 7.51 -8.71 -12.43
CA VAL A 107 6.88 -8.00 -11.31
C VAL A 107 7.99 -7.34 -10.50
N THR A 108 8.04 -6.01 -10.50
CA THR A 108 9.08 -5.23 -9.82
C THR A 108 8.66 -4.74 -8.44
N GLU A 109 7.36 -4.53 -8.23
CA GLU A 109 6.81 -4.12 -6.95
C GLU A 109 5.56 -4.96 -6.63
N LEU A 110 5.48 -5.42 -5.39
CA LEU A 110 4.33 -6.17 -4.87
C LEU A 110 3.49 -5.31 -3.93
N PRO A 111 2.17 -5.52 -3.87
CA PRO A 111 1.36 -4.88 -2.84
C PRO A 111 1.88 -5.19 -1.43
N TYR A 112 1.74 -4.22 -0.54
CA TYR A 112 2.16 -4.34 0.86
C TYR A 112 1.51 -5.54 1.56
N ASN A 113 2.29 -6.27 2.35
CA ASN A 113 1.88 -7.51 3.04
C ASN A 113 1.53 -8.70 2.12
N VAL A 114 1.81 -8.63 0.84
CA VAL A 114 1.70 -9.79 -0.05
C VAL A 114 2.97 -10.63 0.06
N ASN A 115 2.81 -11.88 0.47
CA ASN A 115 3.91 -12.84 0.52
C ASN A 115 4.22 -13.35 -0.89
N LYS A 116 5.46 -13.13 -1.34
CA LYS A 116 5.94 -13.48 -2.68
C LYS A 116 5.80 -14.98 -2.97
N ALA A 117 6.19 -15.85 -2.04
CA ALA A 117 6.09 -17.30 -2.20
C ALA A 117 4.64 -17.76 -2.35
N ARG A 118 3.73 -17.24 -1.51
CA ARG A 118 2.29 -17.53 -1.59
C ARG A 118 1.67 -17.05 -2.90
N LEU A 119 2.11 -15.90 -3.41
CA LEU A 119 1.65 -15.38 -4.70
C LEU A 119 2.02 -16.33 -5.84
N ILE A 120 3.26 -16.80 -5.85
CA ILE A 120 3.76 -17.76 -6.86
C ILE A 120 3.00 -19.08 -6.78
N GLU A 121 2.80 -19.61 -5.56
CA GLU A 121 1.99 -20.82 -5.35
C GLU A 121 0.55 -20.64 -5.86
N LYS A 122 -0.06 -19.47 -5.59
CA LYS A 122 -1.42 -19.18 -6.05
C LYS A 122 -1.53 -19.08 -7.57
N ILE A 123 -0.55 -18.48 -8.23
CA ILE A 123 -0.50 -18.43 -9.70
C ILE A 123 -0.35 -19.84 -10.28
N ALA A 124 0.54 -20.66 -9.72
CA ALA A 124 0.73 -22.04 -10.13
C ALA A 124 -0.55 -22.89 -9.95
N GLU A 125 -1.25 -22.72 -8.83
CA GLU A 125 -2.53 -23.37 -8.57
C GLU A 125 -3.60 -22.97 -9.59
N LEU A 126 -3.75 -21.68 -9.87
CA LEU A 126 -4.69 -21.18 -10.86
C LEU A 126 -4.41 -21.71 -12.27
N HIS A 127 -3.13 -21.85 -12.62
CA HIS A 127 -2.74 -22.46 -13.89
C HIS A 127 -3.07 -23.97 -13.94
N LYS A 128 -2.77 -24.70 -12.85
CA LYS A 128 -3.10 -26.13 -12.71
C LYS A 128 -4.61 -26.37 -12.81
N ASP A 129 -5.41 -25.51 -12.21
CA ASP A 129 -6.88 -25.56 -12.23
C ASP A 129 -7.47 -25.05 -13.57
N LYS A 130 -6.64 -24.69 -14.54
CA LYS A 130 -7.04 -24.15 -15.85
C LYS A 130 -7.89 -22.87 -15.77
N LYS A 131 -7.76 -22.11 -14.68
CA LYS A 131 -8.41 -20.80 -14.52
C LYS A 131 -7.65 -19.69 -15.23
N ILE A 132 -6.35 -19.86 -15.43
CA ILE A 132 -5.47 -19.02 -16.26
C ILE A 132 -4.68 -19.93 -17.19
N ASP A 133 -4.35 -19.43 -18.38
CA ASP A 133 -3.63 -20.17 -19.42
C ASP A 133 -2.45 -19.37 -19.95
N GLY A 134 -1.59 -20.02 -20.73
CA GLY A 134 -0.45 -19.38 -21.39
C GLY A 134 0.82 -19.23 -20.53
N ILE A 135 0.82 -19.72 -19.29
CA ILE A 135 2.01 -19.70 -18.43
C ILE A 135 2.82 -20.96 -18.66
N THR A 136 4.09 -20.81 -19.02
CA THR A 136 5.01 -21.93 -19.27
C THR A 136 6.05 -22.12 -18.16
N ASP A 137 6.38 -21.06 -17.41
CA ASP A 137 7.36 -21.09 -16.34
C ASP A 137 7.06 -19.99 -15.31
N LEU A 138 7.39 -20.27 -14.05
CA LEU A 138 7.29 -19.32 -12.93
C LEU A 138 8.61 -19.36 -12.16
N ARG A 139 9.23 -18.20 -11.98
CA ARG A 139 10.49 -18.07 -11.23
C ARG A 139 10.43 -16.95 -10.21
N ASP A 140 11.06 -17.23 -9.08
CA ASP A 140 11.40 -16.22 -8.09
C ASP A 140 12.88 -15.85 -8.29
N GLU A 141 13.14 -14.65 -8.84
CA GLU A 141 14.50 -14.14 -8.99
C GLU A 141 14.88 -13.36 -7.73
N ILE A 142 15.73 -13.97 -6.91
CA ILE A 142 16.32 -13.34 -5.73
C ILE A 142 17.25 -12.20 -6.20
N GLY A 143 16.98 -10.96 -5.76
CA GLY A 143 17.86 -9.81 -5.96
C GLY A 143 17.31 -8.65 -6.78
N ARG A 144 16.11 -8.73 -7.37
CA ARG A 144 15.44 -7.58 -8.00
C ARG A 144 14.42 -6.87 -7.11
N ALA A 145 14.27 -7.30 -5.88
CA ALA A 145 13.36 -6.69 -4.89
C ALA A 145 14.03 -5.63 -4.01
N HIS A 146 15.25 -5.22 -4.31
CA HIS A 146 15.98 -4.20 -3.58
C HIS A 146 16.54 -3.15 -4.53
N VAL A 147 15.74 -2.20 -4.87
CA VAL A 147 16.22 -0.87 -5.26
C VAL A 147 15.36 0.16 -4.53
#